data_4a65761390f3b337000d8e83d33e5a99
#
_entry.id   4a65761390f3b337000d8e83d33e5a99
#
_cell.length_a   1.000
_cell.length_b   1.000
_cell.length_c   1.000
_cell.angle_alpha   90.00
_cell.angle_beta   90.00
_cell.angle_gamma   90.00
#
_symmetry.space_group_name_H-M   'P 1'
#
loop_
_entity.id
_entity.type
_entity.pdbx_description
1 polymer ?
#
loop_
_entity_poly.entity_id
_entity_poly.type
_entity_poly.pdbx_seq_one_letter_code
_entity_poly.pdbx_strand_id
1 'polypeptide(L)'
;MKKIKFMDVSFRDGFQSCFGARVKTEDFLPALAAAVHAGTENFEIGGGARFQSLYFYCEEDAFAMMDAARKVVGPDINLQTLSRGANVVGLVSQSRDIIDLHARLFKKHGITTIRNFDALMDVRNLSYSGQCIHNAGLKHQVVIAMMGLPPAQNETSCHTPRFYLNKLQEILDAEIPYDSVAFKDASGTTTPAVVYETILGARKMLPEGTEIEFHTHDTAGMGVACNFSAIEGGADIIDLSMAPVSGGTAAVDILTMWQRLRGTGYTLDIDHEKYLEVEALFIDQMYKYYMPPEATAVNPVISFSPMPGGALTANTQMMRDNNTLHLLPQVIKNMREVVVKGGFGASVTPVSQFYIQQAFANTLQGNWTKITDGYGKMVLGYFGKPPAQPDEEVVRLAFEQLGMAPTTEDVHDINDRNPELGIAYNKALLQKANIPQTDENIFIAATCGAKGIAFLQGDCANGIRYKADIAVEIKAKTRAEVVAAYHEAHKHDIHQKEVNHRLEELFSKLPPAAPVQGPSVSKVISMAGNFTVFVDGAPFAVTFAEGSAINPRSVAVPPVVEAVAAPQPHAGTPVPAAMPGHVVSIAVKVGEEVKEGQ
;
A
#
# COMPACT_ATOMS: atom_id res chain seq x y z
N MET A 1 8.64 7.31 31.24
CA MET A 1 7.93 6.78 30.08
C MET A 1 8.76 5.66 29.47
N LYS A 2 8.13 4.54 29.10
CA LYS A 2 8.81 3.46 28.37
C LYS A 2 9.06 3.93 26.93
N LYS A 3 10.32 3.86 26.48
CA LYS A 3 10.68 4.13 25.09
C LYS A 3 10.31 2.92 24.23
N ILE A 4 9.61 3.17 23.13
CA ILE A 4 9.24 2.19 22.10
C ILE A 4 10.14 2.44 20.91
N LYS A 5 10.79 1.39 20.43
CA LYS A 5 11.56 1.43 19.18
C LYS A 5 10.62 1.44 17.98
N PHE A 6 11.12 1.90 16.83
CA PHE A 6 10.40 1.76 15.58
C PHE A 6 11.34 1.33 14.46
N MET A 7 10.76 0.68 13.46
CA MET A 7 11.35 0.39 12.18
C MET A 7 10.81 1.41 11.18
N ASP A 8 11.69 2.22 10.58
CA ASP A 8 11.31 3.07 9.47
C ASP A 8 11.19 2.24 8.19
N VAL A 9 9.96 2.01 7.76
CA VAL A 9 9.65 1.22 6.56
C VAL A 9 9.41 2.06 5.31
N SER A 10 9.65 3.36 5.36
CA SER A 10 9.41 4.31 4.25
C SER A 10 10.09 3.88 2.96
N PHE A 11 11.35 3.47 3.05
CA PHE A 11 12.22 3.22 1.89
C PHE A 11 12.00 1.86 1.22
N ARG A 12 11.20 0.99 1.81
CA ARG A 12 10.77 -0.28 1.21
C ARG A 12 9.24 -0.39 1.14
N ASP A 13 8.57 -0.53 2.29
CA ASP A 13 7.12 -0.74 2.35
C ASP A 13 6.34 0.49 1.90
N GLY A 14 6.73 1.68 2.38
CA GLY A 14 6.16 2.95 1.95
C GLY A 14 6.27 3.16 0.44
N PHE A 15 7.45 2.95 -0.14
CA PHE A 15 7.65 3.02 -1.59
C PHE A 15 6.80 1.99 -2.34
N GLN A 16 6.72 0.77 -1.83
CA GLN A 16 5.91 -0.28 -2.45
C GLN A 16 4.43 0.05 -2.39
N SER A 17 3.97 0.60 -1.29
CA SER A 17 2.57 0.92 -1.04
C SER A 17 2.09 2.16 -1.81
N CYS A 18 2.94 3.17 -1.98
CA CYS A 18 2.55 4.45 -2.57
C CYS A 18 3.00 4.62 -4.03
N PHE A 19 4.18 4.13 -4.40
CA PHE A 19 4.77 4.33 -5.72
C PHE A 19 4.97 3.03 -6.51
N GLY A 20 4.43 1.90 -6.05
CA GLY A 20 4.71 0.58 -6.64
C GLY A 20 6.20 0.23 -6.59
N ALA A 21 6.91 0.73 -5.58
CA ALA A 21 8.35 0.60 -5.34
C ALA A 21 9.24 1.25 -6.42
N ARG A 22 8.72 2.15 -7.27
CA ARG A 22 9.43 2.74 -8.43
C ARG A 22 10.06 4.08 -8.08
N VAL A 23 11.03 4.06 -7.16
CA VAL A 23 11.77 5.25 -6.70
C VAL A 23 13.26 5.04 -6.96
N LYS A 24 13.93 6.04 -7.52
CA LYS A 24 15.38 6.04 -7.77
C LYS A 24 16.17 6.04 -6.46
N THR A 25 17.31 5.37 -6.48
CA THR A 25 18.20 5.25 -5.31
C THR A 25 18.72 6.60 -4.86
N GLU A 26 19.18 7.43 -5.79
CA GLU A 26 19.73 8.76 -5.51
C GLU A 26 18.73 9.71 -4.83
N ASP A 27 17.44 9.53 -5.09
CA ASP A 27 16.39 10.42 -4.61
C ASP A 27 16.03 10.22 -3.14
N PHE A 28 16.28 9.05 -2.55
CA PHE A 28 15.95 8.83 -1.14
C PHE A 28 17.17 8.80 -0.20
N LEU A 29 18.37 8.60 -0.71
CA LEU A 29 19.58 8.51 0.12
C LEU A 29 19.79 9.74 1.01
N PRO A 30 19.54 11.00 0.58
CA PRO A 30 19.66 12.15 1.47
C PRO A 30 18.69 12.12 2.64
N ALA A 31 17.42 11.69 2.43
CA ALA A 31 16.46 11.54 3.53
C ALA A 31 16.85 10.39 4.47
N LEU A 32 17.36 9.28 3.94
CA LEU A 32 17.91 8.18 4.74
C LEU A 32 19.05 8.67 5.65
N ALA A 33 19.98 9.46 5.11
CA ALA A 33 21.08 10.07 5.88
C ALA A 33 20.56 11.00 6.98
N ALA A 34 19.59 11.85 6.65
CA ALA A 34 18.98 12.78 7.59
C ALA A 34 18.25 12.04 8.73
N ALA A 35 17.54 10.95 8.43
CA ALA A 35 16.86 10.12 9.44
C ALA A 35 17.85 9.45 10.41
N VAL A 36 19.00 8.97 9.93
CA VAL A 36 20.08 8.48 10.79
C VAL A 36 20.59 9.59 11.73
N HIS A 37 20.79 10.81 11.21
CA HIS A 37 21.22 11.96 12.04
C HIS A 37 20.14 12.39 13.04
N ALA A 38 18.87 12.12 12.77
CA ALA A 38 17.76 12.34 13.70
C ALA A 38 17.63 11.23 14.75
N GLY A 39 18.44 10.16 14.67
CA GLY A 39 18.51 9.10 15.67
C GLY A 39 17.80 7.80 15.30
N THR A 40 17.36 7.62 14.06
CA THR A 40 16.77 6.36 13.61
C THR A 40 17.83 5.28 13.47
N GLU A 41 17.61 4.14 14.13
CA GLU A 41 18.56 3.02 14.16
C GLU A 41 18.13 1.81 13.31
N ASN A 42 16.87 1.76 12.87
CA ASN A 42 16.30 0.62 12.16
C ASN A 42 15.57 1.08 10.89
N PHE A 43 15.99 0.54 9.75
CA PHE A 43 15.39 0.83 8.45
C PHE A 43 15.08 -0.43 7.66
N GLU A 44 13.91 -0.51 7.04
CA GLU A 44 13.59 -1.50 6.03
C GLU A 44 13.80 -0.89 4.64
N ILE A 45 14.80 -1.38 3.88
CA ILE A 45 15.25 -0.73 2.65
C ILE A 45 15.05 -1.55 1.38
N GLY A 46 14.82 -2.85 1.48
CA GLY A 46 14.79 -3.72 0.30
C GLY A 46 14.10 -5.05 0.51
N GLY A 47 14.31 -5.94 -0.43
CA GLY A 47 13.62 -7.21 -0.51
C GLY A 47 12.23 -7.09 -1.14
N GLY A 48 11.54 -8.22 -1.28
CA GLY A 48 10.21 -8.25 -1.87
C GLY A 48 10.11 -7.57 -3.23
N ALA A 49 9.02 -6.85 -3.47
CA ALA A 49 8.82 -6.16 -4.74
C ALA A 49 9.79 -4.99 -4.96
N ARG A 50 10.37 -4.40 -3.91
CA ARG A 50 11.37 -3.34 -4.06
C ARG A 50 12.61 -3.85 -4.78
N PHE A 51 13.06 -5.08 -4.50
CA PHE A 51 14.18 -5.71 -5.20
C PHE A 51 13.88 -5.83 -6.71
N GLN A 52 12.73 -6.41 -7.06
CA GLN A 52 12.36 -6.62 -8.46
C GLN A 52 12.07 -5.32 -9.22
N SER A 53 11.45 -4.34 -8.55
CA SER A 53 11.05 -3.07 -9.16
C SER A 53 12.23 -2.26 -9.68
N LEU A 54 13.39 -2.35 -9.05
CA LEU A 54 14.59 -1.66 -9.51
C LEU A 54 15.01 -2.14 -10.89
N TYR A 55 15.01 -3.47 -11.12
CA TYR A 55 15.30 -4.05 -12.42
C TYR A 55 14.19 -3.85 -13.45
N PHE A 56 12.92 -3.89 -13.01
CA PHE A 56 11.79 -3.88 -13.94
C PHE A 56 11.40 -2.49 -14.43
N TYR A 57 11.68 -1.45 -13.64
CA TYR A 57 11.11 -0.12 -13.84
C TYR A 57 12.04 1.04 -13.59
N CYS A 58 13.12 0.85 -12.81
CA CYS A 58 13.98 1.94 -12.40
C CYS A 58 15.31 1.98 -13.14
N GLU A 59 15.62 0.96 -13.95
CA GLU A 59 16.93 0.84 -14.63
C GLU A 59 18.11 0.87 -13.63
N GLU A 60 17.90 0.27 -12.44
CA GLU A 60 18.90 0.26 -11.35
C GLU A 60 19.13 -1.14 -10.81
N ASP A 61 20.36 -1.36 -10.33
CA ASP A 61 20.76 -2.59 -9.66
C ASP A 61 20.37 -2.53 -8.17
N ALA A 62 19.59 -3.53 -7.70
CA ALA A 62 19.15 -3.61 -6.31
C ALA A 62 20.31 -3.90 -5.34
N PHE A 63 21.33 -4.60 -5.78
CA PHE A 63 22.53 -4.83 -4.95
C PHE A 63 23.33 -3.54 -4.78
N ALA A 64 23.51 -2.77 -5.86
CA ALA A 64 24.14 -1.44 -5.80
C ALA A 64 23.34 -0.48 -4.89
N MET A 65 22.01 -0.54 -4.91
CA MET A 65 21.16 0.22 -3.99
C MET A 65 21.43 -0.15 -2.53
N MET A 66 21.54 -1.44 -2.20
CA MET A 66 21.84 -1.89 -0.83
C MET A 66 23.23 -1.43 -0.39
N ASP A 67 24.24 -1.54 -1.25
CA ASP A 67 25.59 -1.04 -0.99
C ASP A 67 25.61 0.48 -0.73
N ALA A 68 24.89 1.25 -1.55
CA ALA A 68 24.76 2.70 -1.38
C ALA A 68 24.08 3.07 -0.06
N ALA A 69 22.99 2.38 0.29
CA ALA A 69 22.32 2.58 1.57
C ALA A 69 23.24 2.26 2.75
N ARG A 70 23.93 1.12 2.73
CA ARG A 70 24.90 0.74 3.78
C ARG A 70 26.00 1.78 3.93
N LYS A 71 26.53 2.28 2.82
CA LYS A 71 27.53 3.33 2.83
C LYS A 71 27.04 4.62 3.50
N VAL A 72 25.78 4.97 3.28
CA VAL A 72 25.17 6.18 3.83
C VAL A 72 24.90 6.04 5.33
N VAL A 73 24.35 4.91 5.77
CA VAL A 73 23.94 4.75 7.19
C VAL A 73 25.09 4.34 8.11
N GLY A 74 26.22 3.87 7.56
CA GLY A 74 27.35 3.34 8.36
C GLY A 74 27.14 1.90 8.82
N PRO A 75 28.09 1.31 9.59
CA PRO A 75 28.11 -0.11 9.93
C PRO A 75 27.10 -0.50 11.03
N ASP A 76 26.74 0.43 11.92
CA ASP A 76 26.04 0.14 13.17
C ASP A 76 24.51 0.13 13.03
N ILE A 77 24.00 0.74 11.98
CA ILE A 77 22.56 0.86 11.72
C ILE A 77 21.99 -0.48 11.21
N ASN A 78 20.86 -0.89 11.75
CA ASN A 78 20.12 -2.05 11.30
C ASN A 78 19.47 -1.78 9.93
N LEU A 79 19.93 -2.47 8.91
CA LEU A 79 19.29 -2.52 7.59
C LEU A 79 18.56 -3.84 7.42
N GLN A 80 17.24 -3.78 7.34
CA GLN A 80 16.37 -4.93 7.18
C GLN A 80 15.87 -5.04 5.74
N THR A 81 15.70 -6.28 5.27
CA THR A 81 15.01 -6.60 4.02
C THR A 81 13.91 -7.63 4.24
N LEU A 82 12.91 -7.61 3.35
CA LEU A 82 11.78 -8.53 3.38
C LEU A 82 12.06 -9.77 2.52
N SER A 83 11.84 -10.96 3.09
CA SER A 83 11.85 -12.26 2.41
C SER A 83 10.51 -12.99 2.57
N ARG A 84 10.17 -13.82 1.58
CA ARG A 84 8.90 -14.56 1.48
C ARG A 84 9.13 -16.07 1.55
N GLY A 85 9.84 -16.55 2.59
CA GLY A 85 10.13 -17.96 2.77
C GLY A 85 10.76 -18.59 1.51
N ALA A 86 10.15 -19.65 1.00
CA ALA A 86 10.57 -20.35 -0.20
C ALA A 86 10.57 -19.48 -1.48
N ASN A 87 9.86 -18.36 -1.50
CA ASN A 87 9.80 -17.45 -2.66
C ASN A 87 10.88 -16.36 -2.64
N VAL A 88 11.64 -16.22 -1.57
CA VAL A 88 12.63 -15.17 -1.31
C VAL A 88 12.10 -13.77 -1.69
N VAL A 89 12.54 -13.15 -2.76
CA VAL A 89 12.04 -11.83 -3.22
C VAL A 89 10.96 -11.92 -4.31
N GLY A 90 10.75 -13.12 -4.87
CA GLY A 90 9.90 -13.36 -6.05
C GLY A 90 8.43 -13.71 -5.74
N LEU A 91 7.69 -14.00 -6.80
CA LEU A 91 6.32 -14.53 -6.75
C LEU A 91 6.26 -16.06 -6.90
N VAL A 92 7.36 -16.67 -7.34
CA VAL A 92 7.51 -18.09 -7.60
C VAL A 92 8.46 -18.66 -6.56
N SER A 93 8.14 -19.86 -6.07
CA SER A 93 9.01 -20.57 -5.13
C SER A 93 10.34 -20.96 -5.80
N GLN A 94 11.41 -20.95 -5.03
CA GLN A 94 12.78 -21.20 -5.47
C GLN A 94 13.30 -22.53 -4.93
N SER A 95 14.31 -23.08 -5.58
CA SER A 95 15.09 -24.22 -5.09
C SER A 95 15.97 -23.81 -3.89
N ARG A 96 16.39 -24.81 -3.10
CA ARG A 96 17.21 -24.58 -1.90
C ARG A 96 18.49 -23.82 -2.18
N ASP A 97 19.16 -24.07 -3.30
CA ASP A 97 20.42 -23.40 -3.67
C ASP A 97 20.24 -21.89 -3.94
N ILE A 98 19.10 -21.46 -4.49
CA ILE A 98 18.77 -20.06 -4.67
C ILE A 98 18.36 -19.40 -3.34
N ILE A 99 17.70 -20.12 -2.44
CA ILE A 99 17.34 -19.62 -1.11
C ILE A 99 18.62 -19.39 -0.27
N ASP A 100 19.59 -20.29 -0.33
CA ASP A 100 20.89 -20.11 0.31
C ASP A 100 21.66 -18.93 -0.31
N LEU A 101 21.67 -18.85 -1.64
CA LEU A 101 22.31 -17.75 -2.36
C LEU A 101 21.73 -16.39 -1.97
N HIS A 102 20.42 -16.29 -1.76
CA HIS A 102 19.74 -15.08 -1.25
C HIS A 102 20.38 -14.59 0.05
N ALA A 103 20.45 -15.45 1.06
CA ALA A 103 20.97 -15.05 2.37
C ALA A 103 22.43 -14.57 2.29
N ARG A 104 23.28 -15.30 1.53
CA ARG A 104 24.70 -14.95 1.35
C ARG A 104 24.88 -13.63 0.62
N LEU A 105 24.14 -13.39 -0.45
CA LEU A 105 24.22 -12.14 -1.21
C LEU A 105 23.73 -10.94 -0.40
N PHE A 106 22.61 -11.06 0.30
CA PHE A 106 22.09 -9.96 1.09
C PHE A 106 23.06 -9.59 2.24
N LYS A 107 23.72 -10.59 2.86
CA LYS A 107 24.80 -10.33 3.81
C LYS A 107 25.98 -9.61 3.16
N LYS A 108 26.41 -10.06 1.97
CA LYS A 108 27.51 -9.46 1.20
C LYS A 108 27.24 -7.98 0.92
N HIS A 109 26.00 -7.63 0.59
CA HIS A 109 25.58 -6.26 0.27
C HIS A 109 25.07 -5.45 1.48
N GLY A 110 25.56 -5.80 2.68
CA GLY A 110 25.43 -4.96 3.87
C GLY A 110 24.11 -5.04 4.62
N ILE A 111 23.24 -6.00 4.30
CA ILE A 111 22.03 -6.26 5.09
C ILE A 111 22.41 -6.88 6.43
N THR A 112 21.69 -6.54 7.49
CA THR A 112 21.91 -7.07 8.84
C THR A 112 20.77 -7.98 9.31
N THR A 113 19.54 -7.73 8.85
CA THR A 113 18.37 -8.50 9.26
C THR A 113 17.52 -8.88 8.05
N ILE A 114 17.06 -10.13 8.02
CA ILE A 114 16.02 -10.56 7.08
C ILE A 114 14.72 -10.83 7.85
N ARG A 115 13.68 -10.07 7.49
CA ARG A 115 12.28 -10.29 7.88
C ARG A 115 11.69 -11.35 6.97
N ASN A 116 11.42 -12.54 7.48
CA ASN A 116 11.05 -13.72 6.72
C ASN A 116 9.65 -14.22 7.06
N PHE A 117 8.74 -14.24 6.10
CA PHE A 117 7.37 -14.72 6.27
C PHE A 117 6.98 -15.77 5.23
N ASP A 118 5.97 -16.55 5.55
CA ASP A 118 5.23 -17.37 4.58
C ASP A 118 3.76 -16.96 4.55
N ALA A 119 3.20 -16.75 3.35
CA ALA A 119 1.82 -16.27 3.19
C ALA A 119 0.77 -17.33 3.59
N LEU A 120 1.09 -18.60 3.49
CA LEU A 120 0.23 -19.70 3.95
C LEU A 120 0.47 -20.05 5.42
N MET A 121 1.53 -19.47 6.04
CA MET A 121 1.97 -19.79 7.40
C MET A 121 2.27 -21.28 7.57
N ASP A 122 2.80 -21.91 6.52
CA ASP A 122 3.36 -23.25 6.57
C ASP A 122 4.80 -23.16 7.10
N VAL A 123 5.01 -23.66 8.31
CA VAL A 123 6.29 -23.58 9.01
C VAL A 123 7.42 -24.25 8.21
N ARG A 124 7.11 -25.27 7.39
CA ARG A 124 8.10 -25.94 6.52
C ARG A 124 8.76 -24.95 5.56
N ASN A 125 7.99 -23.99 5.01
CA ASN A 125 8.51 -22.97 4.10
C ASN A 125 9.49 -21.98 4.77
N LEU A 126 9.42 -21.85 6.10
CA LEU A 126 10.30 -20.96 6.89
C LEU A 126 11.54 -21.65 7.40
N SER A 127 11.49 -22.96 7.61
CA SER A 127 12.56 -23.73 8.28
C SER A 127 13.88 -23.63 7.51
N TYR A 128 13.88 -23.94 6.22
CA TYR A 128 15.11 -23.91 5.42
C TYR A 128 15.63 -22.48 5.21
N SER A 129 14.76 -21.53 4.88
CA SER A 129 15.16 -20.13 4.69
C SER A 129 15.68 -19.50 5.98
N GLY A 130 15.07 -19.81 7.13
CA GLY A 130 15.55 -19.37 8.44
C GLY A 130 16.94 -19.89 8.77
N GLN A 131 17.21 -21.16 8.47
CA GLN A 131 18.52 -21.75 8.64
C GLN A 131 19.58 -21.10 7.73
N CYS A 132 19.25 -20.81 6.46
CA CYS A 132 20.15 -20.10 5.53
C CYS A 132 20.49 -18.68 6.03
N ILE A 133 19.50 -17.95 6.54
CA ILE A 133 19.68 -16.61 7.10
C ILE A 133 20.64 -16.66 8.29
N HIS A 134 20.42 -17.58 9.22
CA HIS A 134 21.29 -17.79 10.39
C HIS A 134 22.72 -18.18 9.99
N ASN A 135 22.87 -19.13 9.08
CA ASN A 135 24.17 -19.61 8.60
C ASN A 135 24.97 -18.51 7.87
N ALA A 136 24.30 -17.58 7.21
CA ALA A 136 24.93 -16.42 6.59
C ALA A 136 25.38 -15.36 7.61
N GLY A 137 25.07 -15.53 8.91
CA GLY A 137 25.38 -14.57 9.97
C GLY A 137 24.51 -13.31 9.89
N LEU A 138 23.28 -13.44 9.42
CA LEU A 138 22.25 -12.43 9.45
C LEU A 138 21.32 -12.65 10.65
N LYS A 139 20.72 -11.59 11.16
CA LYS A 139 19.61 -11.71 12.09
C LYS A 139 18.36 -12.18 11.35
N HIS A 140 17.69 -13.17 11.93
CA HIS A 140 16.43 -13.69 11.40
C HIS A 140 15.25 -13.15 12.23
N GLN A 141 14.42 -12.34 11.61
CA GLN A 141 13.11 -11.99 12.14
C GLN A 141 12.06 -12.90 11.51
N VAL A 142 11.56 -13.84 12.29
CA VAL A 142 10.48 -14.73 11.84
C VAL A 142 9.13 -14.03 11.97
N VAL A 143 8.25 -14.20 10.97
CA VAL A 143 7.01 -13.43 10.88
C VAL A 143 5.80 -14.34 10.89
N ILE A 144 4.80 -13.96 11.69
CA ILE A 144 3.45 -14.49 11.65
C ILE A 144 2.57 -13.48 10.90
N ALA A 145 2.08 -13.87 9.72
CA ALA A 145 1.23 -13.01 8.92
C ALA A 145 -0.20 -12.96 9.50
N MET A 146 -0.73 -11.74 9.64
CA MET A 146 -2.06 -11.48 10.19
C MET A 146 -2.97 -10.86 9.15
N MET A 147 -4.28 -11.03 9.31
CA MET A 147 -5.32 -10.26 8.62
C MET A 147 -6.64 -10.36 9.38
N GLY A 148 -7.51 -9.37 9.23
CA GLY A 148 -8.90 -9.48 9.66
C GLY A 148 -9.74 -10.19 8.61
N LEU A 149 -10.75 -10.95 9.05
CA LEU A 149 -11.74 -11.55 8.17
C LEU A 149 -13.02 -10.70 8.16
N PRO A 150 -13.76 -10.67 7.05
CA PRO A 150 -15.08 -10.04 7.02
C PRO A 150 -16.02 -10.62 8.10
N PRO A 151 -16.89 -9.81 8.69
CA PRO A 151 -17.72 -10.21 9.85
C PRO A 151 -18.52 -11.50 9.65
N ALA A 152 -19.01 -11.77 8.44
CA ALA A 152 -19.76 -12.99 8.12
C ALA A 152 -18.89 -14.27 8.03
N GLN A 153 -17.57 -14.13 8.22
CA GLN A 153 -16.59 -15.22 8.11
C GLN A 153 -15.83 -15.46 9.42
N ASN A 154 -16.22 -14.77 10.49
CA ASN A 154 -15.59 -14.90 11.82
C ASN A 154 -15.88 -16.24 12.53
N GLU A 155 -16.67 -17.12 11.91
CA GLU A 155 -16.96 -18.46 12.45
C GLU A 155 -15.81 -19.46 12.21
N THR A 156 -14.75 -19.05 11.52
CA THR A 156 -13.58 -19.89 11.29
C THR A 156 -12.63 -19.84 12.49
N SER A 157 -11.85 -20.90 12.66
CA SER A 157 -10.75 -20.93 13.64
C SER A 157 -9.51 -20.14 13.18
N CYS A 158 -9.46 -19.70 11.91
CA CYS A 158 -8.33 -18.97 11.33
C CYS A 158 -8.36 -17.49 11.71
N HIS A 159 -7.19 -16.87 11.70
CA HIS A 159 -6.99 -15.42 11.94
C HIS A 159 -7.55 -14.90 13.28
N THR A 160 -7.51 -15.76 14.30
CA THR A 160 -7.84 -15.43 15.70
C THR A 160 -6.54 -15.35 16.53
N PRO A 161 -6.54 -14.70 17.71
CA PRO A 161 -5.38 -14.70 18.60
C PRO A 161 -4.84 -16.11 18.87
N ARG A 162 -5.74 -17.06 19.17
CA ARG A 162 -5.37 -18.47 19.38
C ARG A 162 -4.69 -19.08 18.15
N PHE A 163 -5.18 -18.78 16.96
CA PHE A 163 -4.59 -19.27 15.71
C PHE A 163 -3.15 -18.77 15.55
N TYR A 164 -2.91 -17.47 15.75
CA TYR A 164 -1.59 -16.90 15.64
C TYR A 164 -0.61 -17.43 16.70
N LEU A 165 -1.09 -17.63 17.92
CA LEU A 165 -0.27 -18.22 19.00
C LEU A 165 0.05 -19.70 18.73
N ASN A 166 -0.86 -20.45 18.12
CA ASN A 166 -0.57 -21.80 17.66
C ASN A 166 0.50 -21.80 16.55
N LYS A 167 0.46 -20.82 15.62
CA LYS A 167 1.50 -20.68 14.60
C LYS A 167 2.85 -20.30 15.20
N LEU A 168 2.87 -19.45 16.21
CA LEU A 168 4.08 -19.18 16.98
C LEU A 168 4.61 -20.46 17.63
N GLN A 169 3.75 -21.27 18.25
CA GLN A 169 4.15 -22.53 18.86
C GLN A 169 4.74 -23.51 17.81
N GLU A 170 4.12 -23.64 16.62
CA GLU A 170 4.64 -24.44 15.52
C GLU A 170 6.08 -24.01 15.11
N ILE A 171 6.35 -22.70 15.09
CA ILE A 171 7.69 -22.14 14.78
C ILE A 171 8.69 -22.51 15.89
N LEU A 172 8.29 -22.41 17.15
CA LEU A 172 9.13 -22.76 18.30
C LEU A 172 9.42 -24.26 18.32
N ASP A 173 8.41 -25.11 18.08
CA ASP A 173 8.55 -26.57 18.05
C ASP A 173 9.40 -27.05 16.87
N ALA A 174 9.44 -26.31 15.78
CA ALA A 174 10.27 -26.59 14.62
C ALA A 174 11.75 -26.17 14.82
N GLU A 175 12.08 -25.56 15.96
CA GLU A 175 13.42 -25.10 16.33
C GLU A 175 14.07 -24.20 15.26
N ILE A 176 13.24 -23.39 14.56
CA ILE A 176 13.74 -22.44 13.56
C ILE A 176 14.58 -21.39 14.28
N PRO A 177 15.86 -21.17 13.90
CA PRO A 177 16.65 -20.13 14.52
C PRO A 177 16.07 -18.76 14.23
N TYR A 178 15.83 -17.94 15.26
CA TYR A 178 15.33 -16.58 15.15
C TYR A 178 15.96 -15.66 16.19
N ASP A 179 16.06 -14.37 15.87
CA ASP A 179 16.53 -13.31 16.77
C ASP A 179 15.37 -12.44 17.29
N SER A 180 14.31 -12.31 16.50
CA SER A 180 13.10 -11.57 16.86
C SER A 180 11.88 -12.15 16.16
N VAL A 181 10.69 -11.79 16.67
CA VAL A 181 9.41 -12.23 16.12
C VAL A 181 8.61 -11.00 15.69
N ALA A 182 8.04 -11.04 14.48
CA ALA A 182 7.14 -9.99 14.03
C ALA A 182 5.74 -10.53 13.74
N PHE A 183 4.73 -9.73 14.07
CA PHE A 183 3.34 -9.92 13.69
C PHE A 183 2.98 -8.89 12.62
N LYS A 184 2.59 -9.36 11.42
CA LYS A 184 2.47 -8.51 10.24
C LYS A 184 1.09 -8.55 9.61
N ASP A 185 0.35 -7.44 9.73
CA ASP A 185 -0.89 -7.19 9.02
C ASP A 185 -0.68 -6.21 7.85
N ALA A 186 -0.31 -6.72 6.68
CA ALA A 186 -0.10 -5.91 5.48
C ALA A 186 -1.42 -5.40 4.85
N SER A 187 -2.56 -5.89 5.29
CA SER A 187 -3.88 -5.42 4.85
C SER A 187 -4.45 -4.29 5.70
N GLY A 188 -3.97 -4.13 6.94
CA GLY A 188 -4.50 -3.17 7.90
C GLY A 188 -5.93 -3.48 8.32
N THR A 189 -6.32 -4.76 8.35
CA THR A 189 -7.71 -5.20 8.60
C THR A 189 -7.90 -5.90 9.93
N THR A 190 -6.81 -6.27 10.62
CA THR A 190 -6.87 -6.86 11.95
C THR A 190 -7.39 -5.83 12.96
N THR A 191 -8.27 -6.26 13.87
CA THR A 191 -8.81 -5.36 14.88
C THR A 191 -7.83 -5.12 16.03
N PRO A 192 -7.88 -3.95 16.71
CA PRO A 192 -7.03 -3.65 17.86
C PRO A 192 -7.10 -4.71 18.97
N ALA A 193 -8.28 -5.29 19.23
CA ALA A 193 -8.44 -6.35 20.23
C ALA A 193 -7.66 -7.61 19.88
N VAL A 194 -7.73 -8.06 18.62
CA VAL A 194 -6.99 -9.24 18.14
C VAL A 194 -5.48 -9.00 18.22
N VAL A 195 -5.03 -7.79 17.88
CA VAL A 195 -3.61 -7.40 18.01
C VAL A 195 -3.16 -7.48 19.45
N TYR A 196 -3.88 -6.83 20.36
CA TYR A 196 -3.56 -6.81 21.79
C TYR A 196 -3.45 -8.22 22.37
N GLU A 197 -4.48 -9.06 22.18
CA GLU A 197 -4.52 -10.41 22.73
C GLU A 197 -3.41 -11.30 22.15
N THR A 198 -3.10 -11.15 20.86
CA THR A 198 -2.05 -11.92 20.19
C THR A 198 -0.67 -11.53 20.74
N ILE A 199 -0.35 -10.24 20.80
CA ILE A 199 0.96 -9.77 21.28
C ILE A 199 1.14 -10.11 22.77
N LEU A 200 0.12 -9.89 23.58
CA LEU A 200 0.14 -10.25 25.00
C LEU A 200 0.35 -11.77 25.21
N GLY A 201 -0.28 -12.59 24.37
CA GLY A 201 -0.08 -14.04 24.39
C GLY A 201 1.34 -14.43 23.97
N ALA A 202 1.83 -13.85 22.90
CA ALA A 202 3.18 -14.09 22.39
C ALA A 202 4.27 -13.71 23.39
N ARG A 203 4.10 -12.58 24.07
CA ARG A 203 5.05 -12.15 25.14
C ARG A 203 5.19 -13.18 26.27
N LYS A 204 4.13 -13.92 26.57
CA LYS A 204 4.14 -14.99 27.59
C LYS A 204 4.79 -16.29 27.10
N MET A 205 4.83 -16.52 25.80
CA MET A 205 5.38 -17.72 25.18
C MET A 205 6.87 -17.59 24.87
N LEU A 206 7.30 -16.37 24.49
CA LEU A 206 8.67 -16.10 24.08
C LEU A 206 9.62 -15.95 25.26
N PRO A 207 10.89 -16.35 25.11
CA PRO A 207 11.94 -16.10 26.10
C PRO A 207 12.06 -14.62 26.44
N GLU A 208 12.46 -14.32 27.69
CA GLU A 208 12.76 -12.95 28.10
C GLU A 208 13.88 -12.36 27.22
N GLY A 209 13.69 -11.12 26.79
CA GLY A 209 14.61 -10.40 25.90
C GLY A 209 14.36 -10.62 24.40
N THR A 210 13.49 -11.55 24.00
CA THR A 210 13.08 -11.65 22.59
C THR A 210 12.26 -10.42 22.20
N GLU A 211 12.70 -9.68 21.18
CA GLU A 211 11.98 -8.53 20.68
C GLU A 211 10.74 -8.96 19.87
N ILE A 212 9.61 -8.32 20.16
CA ILE A 212 8.36 -8.45 19.38
C ILE A 212 8.16 -7.18 18.58
N GLU A 213 8.00 -7.33 17.27
CA GLU A 213 7.72 -6.24 16.35
C GLU A 213 6.31 -6.36 15.76
N PHE A 214 5.64 -5.24 15.58
CA PHE A 214 4.32 -5.21 14.96
C PHE A 214 4.31 -4.29 13.74
N HIS A 215 3.79 -4.82 12.64
CA HIS A 215 3.60 -4.12 11.37
C HIS A 215 2.14 -4.07 11.00
N THR A 216 1.65 -2.89 10.63
CA THR A 216 0.30 -2.74 10.05
C THR A 216 0.26 -1.58 9.07
N HIS A 217 -0.72 -1.63 8.15
CA HIS A 217 -1.06 -0.53 7.26
C HIS A 217 -2.27 0.24 7.79
N ASP A 218 -2.40 1.49 7.37
CA ASP A 218 -3.55 2.33 7.75
C ASP A 218 -4.68 2.30 6.71
N THR A 219 -4.68 1.30 5.83
CA THR A 219 -5.60 1.21 4.68
C THR A 219 -7.07 1.24 5.09
N ALA A 220 -7.42 0.59 6.20
CA ALA A 220 -8.78 0.61 6.76
C ALA A 220 -8.99 1.70 7.84
N GLY A 221 -7.98 2.53 8.13
CA GLY A 221 -8.04 3.58 9.15
C GLY A 221 -7.89 3.09 10.59
N MET A 222 -7.33 1.89 10.79
CA MET A 222 -7.14 1.30 12.13
C MET A 222 -5.68 1.25 12.58
N GLY A 223 -4.74 1.67 11.74
CA GLY A 223 -3.30 1.49 11.96
C GLY A 223 -2.82 2.09 13.27
N VAL A 224 -3.20 3.33 13.59
CA VAL A 224 -2.83 4.00 14.85
C VAL A 224 -3.35 3.23 16.07
N ALA A 225 -4.60 2.76 16.03
CA ALA A 225 -5.21 2.00 17.13
C ALA A 225 -4.53 0.62 17.29
N CYS A 226 -4.23 -0.06 16.19
CA CYS A 226 -3.54 -1.35 16.20
C CYS A 226 -2.10 -1.23 16.73
N ASN A 227 -1.33 -0.22 16.30
CA ASN A 227 0.01 0.04 16.84
C ASN A 227 -0.02 0.31 18.35
N PHE A 228 -1.00 1.11 18.81
CA PHE A 228 -1.13 1.37 20.25
C PHE A 228 -1.49 0.09 21.01
N SER A 229 -2.40 -0.72 20.49
CA SER A 229 -2.75 -2.02 21.07
C SER A 229 -1.58 -3.00 21.11
N ALA A 230 -0.72 -2.99 20.09
CA ALA A 230 0.50 -3.80 20.08
C ALA A 230 1.47 -3.36 21.20
N ILE A 231 1.66 -2.06 21.38
CA ILE A 231 2.49 -1.50 22.47
C ILE A 231 1.94 -1.93 23.84
N GLU A 232 0.64 -1.79 24.06
CA GLU A 232 -0.01 -2.21 25.31
C GLU A 232 0.06 -3.72 25.52
N GLY A 233 0.02 -4.53 24.46
CA GLY A 233 0.25 -5.96 24.48
C GLY A 233 1.68 -6.38 24.78
N GLY A 234 2.64 -5.46 24.68
CA GLY A 234 4.05 -5.69 25.00
C GLY A 234 4.97 -5.79 23.79
N ALA A 235 4.59 -5.24 22.64
CA ALA A 235 5.51 -5.03 21.52
C ALA A 235 6.64 -4.07 21.92
N ASP A 236 7.84 -4.34 21.43
CA ASP A 236 9.04 -3.55 21.65
C ASP A 236 9.30 -2.59 20.48
N ILE A 237 8.89 -3.00 19.27
CA ILE A 237 9.12 -2.29 18.01
C ILE A 237 7.80 -2.20 17.26
N ILE A 238 7.53 -1.06 16.63
CA ILE A 238 6.42 -0.86 15.69
C ILE A 238 6.94 -0.34 14.36
N ASP A 239 6.32 -0.76 13.27
CA ASP A 239 6.65 -0.28 11.93
C ASP A 239 5.94 1.03 11.63
N LEU A 240 6.69 2.04 11.20
CA LEU A 240 6.19 3.36 10.88
C LEU A 240 6.80 3.87 9.57
N SER A 241 6.15 4.84 8.96
CA SER A 241 6.63 5.50 7.74
C SER A 241 6.65 7.02 7.89
N MET A 242 7.41 7.71 7.03
CA MET A 242 7.42 9.17 6.93
C MET A 242 6.48 9.65 5.82
N ALA A 243 5.88 10.82 5.97
CA ALA A 243 5.21 11.48 4.86
C ALA A 243 6.21 11.77 3.71
N PRO A 244 5.81 11.60 2.43
CA PRO A 244 4.45 11.40 1.93
C PRO A 244 4.05 9.92 1.76
N VAL A 245 4.84 8.95 2.23
CA VAL A 245 4.58 7.52 2.07
C VAL A 245 4.07 6.89 3.37
N SER A 246 3.30 7.63 4.13
CA SER A 246 2.65 7.21 5.38
C SER A 246 1.13 7.36 5.31
N GLY A 247 0.40 6.63 6.15
CA GLY A 247 -1.06 6.59 6.13
C GLY A 247 -1.65 5.94 4.88
N GLY A 248 -2.95 5.91 4.75
CA GLY A 248 -3.62 5.26 3.62
C GLY A 248 -3.13 3.84 3.40
N THR A 249 -2.63 3.52 2.22
CA THR A 249 -2.13 2.18 1.89
C THR A 249 -0.78 1.81 2.53
N ALA A 250 -0.13 2.73 3.21
CA ALA A 250 1.15 2.52 3.89
C ALA A 250 1.01 2.40 5.41
N ALA A 251 2.13 2.24 6.10
CA ALA A 251 2.19 2.24 7.56
C ALA A 251 1.85 3.62 8.14
N VAL A 252 1.54 3.65 9.43
CA VAL A 252 1.24 4.87 10.18
C VAL A 252 2.46 5.80 10.17
N ASP A 253 2.18 7.08 10.15
CA ASP A 253 3.19 8.14 10.20
C ASP A 253 3.91 8.22 11.56
N ILE A 254 5.24 8.44 11.51
CA ILE A 254 6.12 8.49 12.69
C ILE A 254 5.70 9.62 13.64
N LEU A 255 5.50 10.83 13.12
CA LEU A 255 5.12 11.99 13.95
C LEU A 255 3.69 11.84 14.46
N THR A 256 2.78 11.28 13.69
CA THR A 256 1.42 10.94 14.11
C THR A 256 1.46 9.97 15.29
N MET A 257 2.29 8.93 15.22
CA MET A 257 2.39 7.96 16.30
C MET A 257 3.07 8.55 17.55
N TRP A 258 4.12 9.37 17.37
CA TRP A 258 4.72 10.13 18.47
C TRP A 258 3.69 11.01 19.18
N GLN A 259 2.86 11.75 18.42
CA GLN A 259 1.79 12.57 18.97
C GLN A 259 0.73 11.73 19.69
N ARG A 260 0.36 10.55 19.13
CA ARG A 260 -0.60 9.61 19.77
C ARG A 260 -0.13 9.13 21.14
N LEU A 261 1.17 8.95 21.33
CA LEU A 261 1.73 8.44 22.57
C LEU A 261 1.82 9.49 23.68
N ARG A 262 1.65 10.79 23.38
CA ARG A 262 1.67 11.85 24.38
C ARG A 262 0.56 11.66 25.42
N GLY A 263 0.93 11.82 26.70
CA GLY A 263 0.01 11.62 27.83
C GLY A 263 -0.23 10.15 28.20
N THR A 264 0.43 9.20 27.52
CA THR A 264 0.46 7.78 27.90
C THR A 264 1.73 7.46 28.70
N GLY A 265 1.91 6.22 29.11
CA GLY A 265 3.17 5.75 29.73
C GLY A 265 4.30 5.53 28.72
N TYR A 266 4.12 5.79 27.44
CA TYR A 266 5.01 5.45 26.32
C TYR A 266 5.48 6.69 25.56
N THR A 267 6.57 6.54 24.81
CA THR A 267 7.07 7.52 23.82
C THR A 267 7.90 6.82 22.76
N LEU A 268 7.97 7.39 21.54
CA LEU A 268 9.00 7.01 20.57
C LEU A 268 10.33 7.66 20.94
N ASP A 269 11.43 6.97 20.68
CA ASP A 269 12.78 7.49 20.92
C ASP A 269 13.26 8.31 19.73
N ILE A 270 12.65 9.49 19.53
CA ILE A 270 12.98 10.42 18.43
C ILE A 270 13.15 11.86 18.95
N ASP A 271 13.96 12.64 18.25
CA ASP A 271 13.95 14.09 18.29
C ASP A 271 12.93 14.60 17.26
N HIS A 272 11.73 14.94 17.72
CA HIS A 272 10.62 15.28 16.82
C HIS A 272 10.86 16.56 16.00
N GLU A 273 11.64 17.52 16.52
CA GLU A 273 11.99 18.74 15.76
C GLU A 273 12.88 18.38 14.55
N LYS A 274 13.90 17.56 14.76
CA LYS A 274 14.70 17.04 13.66
C LYS A 274 13.90 16.19 12.68
N TYR A 275 12.95 15.42 13.21
CA TYR A 275 12.10 14.58 12.34
C TYR A 275 11.17 15.39 11.44
N LEU A 276 10.69 16.55 11.88
CA LEU A 276 9.97 17.51 11.01
C LEU A 276 10.84 17.96 9.83
N GLU A 277 12.13 18.22 10.07
CA GLU A 277 13.08 18.59 9.00
C GLU A 277 13.34 17.41 8.04
N VAL A 278 13.47 16.18 8.57
CA VAL A 278 13.64 14.96 7.77
C VAL A 278 12.43 14.74 6.85
N GLU A 279 11.22 14.83 7.38
CA GLU A 279 10.00 14.67 6.57
C GLU A 279 9.86 15.76 5.52
N ALA A 280 10.15 17.01 5.85
CA ALA A 280 10.13 18.11 4.88
C ALA A 280 11.10 17.84 3.71
N LEU A 281 12.32 17.38 4.01
CA LEU A 281 13.28 16.97 2.99
C LEU A 281 12.76 15.80 2.14
N PHE A 282 12.18 14.79 2.79
CA PHE A 282 11.68 13.60 2.10
C PHE A 282 10.48 13.92 1.21
N ILE A 283 9.57 14.77 1.67
CA ILE A 283 8.43 15.27 0.87
C ILE A 283 8.94 15.98 -0.39
N ASP A 284 9.94 16.86 -0.26
CA ASP A 284 10.53 17.58 -1.40
C ASP A 284 11.15 16.62 -2.42
N GLN A 285 11.93 15.64 -1.94
CA GLN A 285 12.56 14.63 -2.80
C GLN A 285 11.54 13.75 -3.53
N MET A 286 10.45 13.39 -2.87
CA MET A 286 9.40 12.54 -3.44
C MET A 286 8.39 13.34 -4.28
N TYR A 287 8.42 14.65 -4.26
CA TYR A 287 7.42 15.52 -4.91
C TYR A 287 7.23 15.22 -6.40
N LYS A 288 8.29 14.88 -7.10
CA LYS A 288 8.26 14.60 -8.55
C LYS A 288 7.53 13.30 -8.92
N TYR A 289 7.43 12.34 -7.99
CA TYR A 289 6.80 11.05 -8.23
C TYR A 289 5.28 11.14 -8.23
N TYR A 290 4.65 10.44 -9.17
CA TYR A 290 3.19 10.33 -9.20
C TYR A 290 2.72 9.30 -8.17
N MET A 291 1.83 9.72 -7.31
CA MET A 291 1.17 8.89 -6.32
C MET A 291 -0.30 8.73 -6.71
N PRO A 292 -0.80 7.50 -6.94
CA PRO A 292 -2.22 7.29 -7.19
C PRO A 292 -3.09 7.76 -6.01
N PRO A 293 -4.30 8.27 -6.26
CA PRO A 293 -5.15 8.80 -5.18
C PRO A 293 -5.51 7.75 -4.12
N GLU A 294 -5.58 6.47 -4.48
CA GLU A 294 -5.84 5.38 -3.54
C GLU A 294 -4.71 5.18 -2.52
N ALA A 295 -3.49 5.62 -2.83
CA ALA A 295 -2.34 5.46 -1.94
C ALA A 295 -2.48 6.26 -0.65
N THR A 296 -3.11 7.42 -0.70
CA THR A 296 -3.27 8.33 0.46
C THR A 296 -4.66 8.27 1.08
N ALA A 297 -5.55 7.46 0.54
CA ALA A 297 -6.93 7.38 1.01
C ALA A 297 -7.13 6.20 1.97
N VAL A 298 -7.79 6.46 3.08
CA VAL A 298 -8.37 5.40 3.90
C VAL A 298 -9.56 4.80 3.16
N ASN A 299 -9.58 3.48 3.03
CA ASN A 299 -10.63 2.74 2.36
C ASN A 299 -11.25 1.69 3.30
N PRO A 300 -12.35 2.00 4.01
CA PRO A 300 -12.97 1.08 4.97
C PRO A 300 -13.53 -0.20 4.32
N VAL A 301 -13.76 -0.21 3.00
CA VAL A 301 -14.23 -1.39 2.27
C VAL A 301 -13.20 -2.51 2.31
N ILE A 302 -11.92 -2.20 2.49
CA ILE A 302 -10.84 -3.20 2.64
C ILE A 302 -11.05 -4.09 3.86
N SER A 303 -11.70 -3.64 4.93
CA SER A 303 -12.09 -4.48 6.07
C SER A 303 -13.00 -5.66 5.67
N PHE A 304 -13.66 -5.58 4.53
CA PHE A 304 -14.51 -6.65 3.98
C PHE A 304 -13.82 -7.50 2.92
N SER A 305 -12.60 -7.15 2.53
CA SER A 305 -11.80 -7.86 1.53
C SER A 305 -10.33 -7.56 1.78
N PRO A 306 -9.65 -8.36 2.62
CA PRO A 306 -8.28 -8.05 3.05
C PRO A 306 -7.36 -7.99 1.82
N MET A 307 -6.85 -6.79 1.55
CA MET A 307 -5.95 -6.49 0.44
C MET A 307 -4.78 -5.65 0.95
N PRO A 308 -3.53 -6.09 0.77
CA PRO A 308 -2.37 -5.30 1.16
C PRO A 308 -2.37 -3.94 0.47
N GLY A 309 -1.91 -2.90 1.18
CA GLY A 309 -1.89 -1.55 0.64
C GLY A 309 -1.18 -1.43 -0.70
N GLY A 310 0.01 -2.02 -0.83
CA GLY A 310 0.76 -2.04 -2.10
C GLY A 310 0.03 -2.79 -3.23
N ALA A 311 -0.72 -3.84 -2.91
CA ALA A 311 -1.54 -4.54 -3.90
C ALA A 311 -2.74 -3.68 -4.33
N LEU A 312 -3.38 -2.97 -3.39
CA LEU A 312 -4.48 -2.05 -3.71
C LEU A 312 -3.99 -0.97 -4.70
N THR A 313 -2.92 -0.24 -4.35
CA THR A 313 -2.36 0.81 -5.20
C THR A 313 -1.94 0.30 -6.59
N ALA A 314 -1.22 -0.83 -6.66
CA ALA A 314 -0.75 -1.38 -7.93
C ALA A 314 -1.90 -1.87 -8.82
N ASN A 315 -2.89 -2.56 -8.25
CA ASN A 315 -4.00 -3.11 -9.03
C ASN A 315 -5.01 -2.03 -9.44
N THR A 316 -5.32 -1.05 -8.60
CA THR A 316 -6.18 0.08 -8.99
C THR A 316 -5.54 0.90 -10.09
N GLN A 317 -4.21 1.10 -10.04
CA GLN A 317 -3.49 1.77 -11.12
C GLN A 317 -3.53 0.96 -12.43
N MET A 318 -3.31 -0.35 -12.39
CA MET A 318 -3.43 -1.23 -13.55
C MET A 318 -4.87 -1.20 -14.12
N MET A 319 -5.88 -1.25 -13.26
CA MET A 319 -7.28 -1.17 -13.68
C MET A 319 -7.61 0.19 -14.32
N ARG A 320 -7.04 1.28 -13.81
CA ARG A 320 -7.17 2.63 -14.40
C ARG A 320 -6.55 2.69 -15.79
N ASP A 321 -5.34 2.17 -15.93
CA ASP A 321 -4.61 2.15 -17.21
C ASP A 321 -5.37 1.34 -18.29
N ASN A 322 -6.12 0.31 -17.87
CA ASN A 322 -6.93 -0.55 -18.73
C ASN A 322 -8.42 -0.14 -18.80
N ASN A 323 -8.80 1.02 -18.24
CA ASN A 323 -10.19 1.49 -18.18
C ASN A 323 -11.17 0.52 -17.49
N THR A 324 -10.69 -0.29 -16.54
CA THR A 324 -11.48 -1.29 -15.80
C THR A 324 -11.69 -0.95 -14.32
N LEU A 325 -11.30 0.26 -13.88
CA LEU A 325 -11.39 0.66 -12.46
C LEU A 325 -12.83 0.60 -11.92
N HIS A 326 -13.83 0.82 -12.77
CA HIS A 326 -15.25 0.70 -12.42
C HIS A 326 -15.67 -0.69 -11.95
N LEU A 327 -14.87 -1.73 -12.27
CA LEU A 327 -15.09 -3.11 -11.80
C LEU A 327 -14.58 -3.38 -10.38
N LEU A 328 -13.82 -2.45 -9.78
CA LEU A 328 -13.20 -2.65 -8.47
C LEU A 328 -14.19 -3.08 -7.37
N PRO A 329 -15.41 -2.51 -7.24
CA PRO A 329 -16.37 -2.96 -6.23
C PRO A 329 -16.76 -4.43 -6.39
N GLN A 330 -16.90 -4.92 -7.62
CA GLN A 330 -17.22 -6.31 -7.89
C GLN A 330 -16.02 -7.23 -7.62
N VAL A 331 -14.80 -6.80 -7.96
CA VAL A 331 -13.57 -7.53 -7.63
C VAL A 331 -13.43 -7.69 -6.12
N ILE A 332 -13.65 -6.62 -5.35
CA ILE A 332 -13.64 -6.65 -3.88
C ILE A 332 -14.68 -7.64 -3.34
N LYS A 333 -15.90 -7.62 -3.90
CA LYS A 333 -16.95 -8.58 -3.53
C LYS A 333 -16.54 -10.02 -3.80
N ASN A 334 -16.00 -10.31 -4.98
CA ASN A 334 -15.57 -11.65 -5.36
C ASN A 334 -14.36 -12.13 -4.54
N MET A 335 -13.46 -11.22 -4.15
CA MET A 335 -12.28 -11.55 -3.36
C MET A 335 -12.64 -12.19 -2.00
N ARG A 336 -13.77 -11.81 -1.41
CA ARG A 336 -14.25 -12.41 -0.14
C ARG A 336 -14.45 -13.92 -0.27
N GLU A 337 -15.08 -14.36 -1.34
CA GLU A 337 -15.29 -15.79 -1.62
C GLU A 337 -13.98 -16.49 -1.98
N VAL A 338 -13.13 -15.85 -2.77
CA VAL A 338 -11.82 -16.37 -3.18
C VAL A 338 -10.91 -16.64 -1.99
N VAL A 339 -10.89 -15.77 -0.97
CA VAL A 339 -10.12 -15.97 0.28
C VAL A 339 -10.62 -17.19 1.04
N VAL A 340 -11.93 -17.31 1.21
CA VAL A 340 -12.54 -18.44 1.94
C VAL A 340 -12.26 -19.76 1.25
N LYS A 341 -12.60 -19.85 -0.05
CA LYS A 341 -12.43 -21.07 -0.84
C LYS A 341 -10.97 -21.44 -1.07
N GLY A 342 -10.05 -20.47 -0.94
CA GLY A 342 -8.59 -20.68 -0.98
C GLY A 342 -7.95 -21.18 0.31
N GLY A 343 -8.73 -21.38 1.40
CA GLY A 343 -8.21 -21.90 2.66
C GLY A 343 -7.59 -20.85 3.57
N PHE A 344 -7.99 -19.58 3.47
CA PHE A 344 -7.64 -18.49 4.37
C PHE A 344 -6.13 -18.17 4.48
N GLY A 345 -5.34 -18.37 3.44
CA GLY A 345 -3.95 -17.87 3.41
C GLY A 345 -3.92 -16.37 3.70
N ALA A 346 -2.90 -15.89 4.39
CA ALA A 346 -2.79 -14.47 4.71
C ALA A 346 -2.66 -13.64 3.43
N SER A 347 -3.35 -12.50 3.41
CA SER A 347 -3.32 -11.59 2.25
C SER A 347 -2.02 -10.78 2.21
N VAL A 348 -0.92 -11.49 2.02
CA VAL A 348 0.42 -10.99 1.74
C VAL A 348 0.95 -11.65 0.46
N THR A 349 1.93 -11.05 -0.20
CA THR A 349 2.50 -11.61 -1.44
C THR A 349 3.20 -12.96 -1.18
N PRO A 350 3.00 -14.00 -2.02
CA PRO A 350 2.33 -13.98 -3.33
C PRO A 350 0.80 -14.20 -3.27
N VAL A 351 0.27 -14.70 -2.17
CA VAL A 351 -1.13 -15.14 -2.04
C VAL A 351 -2.11 -13.99 -2.33
N SER A 352 -1.82 -12.76 -1.89
CA SER A 352 -2.64 -11.60 -2.21
C SER A 352 -2.78 -11.35 -3.72
N GLN A 353 -1.73 -11.62 -4.51
CA GLN A 353 -1.78 -11.52 -5.97
C GLN A 353 -2.64 -12.64 -6.57
N PHE A 354 -2.55 -13.84 -6.02
CA PHE A 354 -3.39 -14.95 -6.47
C PHE A 354 -4.87 -14.68 -6.21
N TYR A 355 -5.19 -14.14 -5.04
CA TYR A 355 -6.55 -13.77 -4.67
C TYR A 355 -7.14 -12.71 -5.58
N ILE A 356 -6.41 -11.63 -5.83
CA ILE A 356 -6.93 -10.55 -6.67
C ILE A 356 -7.04 -10.97 -8.13
N GLN A 357 -6.09 -11.75 -8.67
CA GLN A 357 -6.15 -12.28 -10.02
C GLN A 357 -7.36 -13.21 -10.20
N GLN A 358 -7.63 -14.09 -9.23
CA GLN A 358 -8.80 -14.96 -9.27
C GLN A 358 -10.10 -14.17 -9.14
N ALA A 359 -10.16 -13.20 -8.22
CA ALA A 359 -11.34 -12.33 -8.07
C ALA A 359 -11.63 -11.51 -9.34
N PHE A 360 -10.57 -11.03 -10.01
CA PHE A 360 -10.68 -10.32 -11.26
C PHE A 360 -11.15 -11.24 -12.41
N ALA A 361 -10.60 -12.45 -12.49
CA ALA A 361 -11.06 -13.47 -13.46
C ALA A 361 -12.54 -13.82 -13.23
N ASN A 362 -12.96 -14.01 -11.98
CA ASN A 362 -14.36 -14.24 -11.62
C ASN A 362 -15.28 -13.07 -12.02
N THR A 363 -14.76 -11.83 -11.93
CA THR A 363 -15.51 -10.63 -12.32
C THR A 363 -15.70 -10.54 -13.83
N LEU A 364 -14.68 -10.88 -14.62
CA LEU A 364 -14.72 -10.74 -16.08
C LEU A 364 -15.38 -11.90 -16.80
N GLN A 365 -15.20 -13.13 -16.31
CA GLN A 365 -15.56 -14.37 -17.02
C GLN A 365 -16.68 -15.16 -16.33
N GLY A 366 -17.15 -14.70 -15.17
CA GLY A 366 -18.09 -15.42 -14.32
C GLY A 366 -17.37 -16.27 -13.26
N ASN A 367 -18.06 -16.45 -12.12
CA ASN A 367 -17.51 -17.14 -10.95
C ASN A 367 -17.02 -18.55 -11.31
N TRP A 368 -15.75 -18.83 -10.98
CA TRP A 368 -15.09 -20.14 -11.10
C TRP A 368 -15.03 -20.72 -12.53
N THR A 369 -15.38 -19.94 -13.54
CA THR A 369 -15.27 -20.37 -14.95
C THR A 369 -13.81 -20.60 -15.33
N LYS A 370 -12.89 -19.77 -14.81
CA LYS A 370 -11.46 -19.90 -15.00
C LYS A 370 -10.73 -19.86 -13.67
N ILE A 371 -9.86 -20.84 -13.46
CA ILE A 371 -8.90 -20.87 -12.36
C ILE A 371 -7.58 -20.26 -12.88
N THR A 372 -7.08 -19.23 -12.19
CA THR A 372 -5.79 -18.62 -12.51
C THR A 372 -4.65 -19.51 -12.03
N ASP A 373 -3.52 -19.50 -12.75
CA ASP A 373 -2.39 -20.41 -12.49
C ASP A 373 -1.88 -20.35 -11.04
N GLY A 374 -1.61 -19.15 -10.53
CA GLY A 374 -1.10 -18.98 -9.15
C GLY A 374 -2.10 -19.45 -8.10
N TYR A 375 -3.38 -19.10 -8.24
CA TYR A 375 -4.42 -19.51 -7.31
C TYR A 375 -4.65 -21.04 -7.35
N GLY A 376 -4.71 -21.61 -8.57
CA GLY A 376 -4.87 -23.04 -8.76
C GLY A 376 -3.71 -23.84 -8.14
N LYS A 377 -2.46 -23.44 -8.41
CA LYS A 377 -1.29 -24.07 -7.79
C LYS A 377 -1.30 -23.96 -6.25
N MET A 378 -1.77 -22.82 -5.72
CA MET A 378 -1.89 -22.63 -4.28
C MET A 378 -2.89 -23.61 -3.66
N VAL A 379 -4.12 -23.72 -4.19
CA VAL A 379 -5.13 -24.63 -3.63
C VAL A 379 -4.80 -26.10 -3.87
N LEU A 380 -3.95 -26.41 -4.85
CA LEU A 380 -3.41 -27.74 -5.10
C LEU A 380 -2.20 -28.10 -4.20
N GLY A 381 -1.69 -27.17 -3.38
CA GLY A 381 -0.62 -27.43 -2.41
C GLY A 381 0.81 -27.14 -2.89
N TYR A 382 1.00 -26.59 -4.10
CA TYR A 382 2.34 -26.30 -4.67
C TYR A 382 3.06 -25.10 -4.04
N PHE A 383 2.43 -24.37 -3.13
CA PHE A 383 3.02 -23.30 -2.31
C PHE A 383 3.08 -23.65 -0.82
N GLY A 384 2.67 -24.87 -0.45
CA GLY A 384 2.56 -25.32 0.94
C GLY A 384 1.12 -25.49 1.41
N LYS A 385 0.95 -25.78 2.68
CA LYS A 385 -0.34 -26.05 3.30
C LYS A 385 -1.01 -24.74 3.72
N PRO A 386 -2.21 -24.41 3.20
CA PRO A 386 -2.95 -23.24 3.67
C PRO A 386 -3.49 -23.43 5.11
N PRO A 387 -3.89 -22.36 5.80
CA PRO A 387 -4.41 -22.39 7.17
C PRO A 387 -5.61 -23.33 7.40
N ALA A 388 -6.50 -23.40 6.42
CA ALA A 388 -7.60 -24.35 6.39
C ALA A 388 -7.65 -25.09 5.06
N GLN A 389 -8.41 -26.19 5.02
CA GLN A 389 -8.61 -26.95 3.81
C GLN A 389 -9.29 -26.09 2.74
N PRO A 390 -8.74 -25.95 1.53
CA PRO A 390 -9.43 -25.30 0.40
C PRO A 390 -10.74 -26.03 0.04
N ASP A 391 -11.65 -25.30 -0.60
CA ASP A 391 -12.94 -25.81 -1.06
C ASP A 391 -12.72 -26.94 -2.09
N GLU A 392 -13.36 -28.09 -1.87
CA GLU A 392 -13.18 -29.31 -2.67
C GLU A 392 -13.53 -29.10 -4.16
N GLU A 393 -14.55 -28.30 -4.45
CA GLU A 393 -14.94 -28.00 -5.83
C GLU A 393 -13.86 -27.14 -6.52
N VAL A 394 -13.31 -26.16 -5.81
CA VAL A 394 -12.23 -25.31 -6.35
C VAL A 394 -10.97 -26.13 -6.58
N VAL A 395 -10.62 -27.05 -5.69
CA VAL A 395 -9.50 -27.97 -5.86
C VAL A 395 -9.72 -28.87 -7.09
N ARG A 396 -10.95 -29.40 -7.27
CA ARG A 396 -11.33 -30.20 -8.45
C ARG A 396 -11.17 -29.39 -9.76
N LEU A 397 -11.71 -28.17 -9.77
CA LEU A 397 -11.61 -27.28 -10.93
C LEU A 397 -10.15 -26.91 -11.27
N ALA A 398 -9.33 -26.67 -10.22
CA ALA A 398 -7.91 -26.40 -10.40
C ALA A 398 -7.18 -27.62 -11.00
N PHE A 399 -7.45 -28.84 -10.51
CA PHE A 399 -6.92 -30.07 -11.08
C PHE A 399 -7.31 -30.24 -12.56
N GLU A 400 -8.58 -30.08 -12.90
CA GLU A 400 -9.10 -30.24 -14.25
C GLU A 400 -8.52 -29.22 -15.23
N GLN A 401 -8.39 -27.95 -14.81
CA GLN A 401 -7.94 -26.87 -15.70
C GLN A 401 -6.42 -26.78 -15.82
N LEU A 402 -5.66 -27.08 -14.76
CA LEU A 402 -4.21 -27.00 -14.78
C LEU A 402 -3.53 -28.33 -15.12
N GLY A 403 -4.26 -29.47 -15.05
CA GLY A 403 -3.69 -30.79 -15.26
C GLY A 403 -2.68 -31.22 -14.19
N MET A 404 -2.70 -30.62 -13.01
CA MET A 404 -1.77 -30.83 -11.91
C MET A 404 -2.48 -31.50 -10.74
N ALA A 405 -1.98 -32.64 -10.23
CA ALA A 405 -2.58 -33.33 -9.10
C ALA A 405 -2.35 -32.57 -7.79
N PRO A 406 -3.34 -32.59 -6.84
CA PRO A 406 -3.11 -32.07 -5.50
C PRO A 406 -1.92 -32.76 -4.82
N THR A 407 -1.16 -31.99 -4.02
CA THR A 407 0.02 -32.49 -3.31
C THR A 407 0.08 -31.96 -1.89
N THR A 408 0.71 -32.76 -1.00
CA THR A 408 1.08 -32.38 0.38
C THR A 408 2.59 -32.42 0.57
N GLU A 409 3.32 -32.62 -0.52
CA GLU A 409 4.76 -32.72 -0.53
C GLU A 409 5.42 -31.39 -0.10
N ASP A 410 6.64 -31.49 0.40
CA ASP A 410 7.44 -30.31 0.74
C ASP A 410 7.74 -29.48 -0.51
N VAL A 411 7.47 -28.18 -0.44
CA VAL A 411 7.67 -27.24 -1.57
C VAL A 411 9.13 -27.21 -2.03
N HIS A 412 10.07 -27.34 -1.10
CA HIS A 412 11.48 -27.35 -1.44
C HIS A 412 11.87 -28.60 -2.22
N ASP A 413 11.30 -29.78 -1.88
CA ASP A 413 11.57 -31.03 -2.60
C ASP A 413 10.97 -31.00 -4.03
N ILE A 414 9.80 -30.39 -4.18
CA ILE A 414 9.18 -30.17 -5.50
C ILE A 414 10.08 -29.26 -6.36
N ASN A 415 10.56 -28.15 -5.78
CA ASN A 415 11.35 -27.17 -6.50
C ASN A 415 12.75 -27.68 -6.85
N ASP A 416 13.40 -28.42 -5.95
CA ASP A 416 14.73 -28.98 -6.20
C ASP A 416 14.74 -30.02 -7.34
N ARG A 417 13.60 -30.68 -7.59
CA ARG A 417 13.43 -31.60 -8.71
C ARG A 417 13.05 -30.92 -10.03
N ASN A 418 12.67 -29.64 -9.97
CA ASN A 418 12.29 -28.90 -11.17
C ASN A 418 13.53 -28.50 -11.98
N PRO A 419 13.72 -29.03 -13.22
CA PRO A 419 14.90 -28.74 -14.04
C PRO A 419 14.98 -27.28 -14.52
N GLU A 420 13.90 -26.51 -14.38
CA GLU A 420 13.82 -25.10 -14.74
C GLU A 420 14.05 -24.16 -13.55
N LEU A 421 14.55 -24.68 -12.43
CA LEU A 421 14.92 -23.90 -11.25
C LEU A 421 16.39 -24.14 -10.89
N GLY A 422 16.90 -23.36 -9.94
CA GLY A 422 18.22 -23.51 -9.35
C GLY A 422 19.36 -22.83 -10.11
N ILE A 423 20.54 -22.88 -9.48
CA ILE A 423 21.76 -22.22 -9.97
C ILE A 423 22.15 -22.73 -11.36
N ALA A 424 22.10 -24.06 -11.57
CA ALA A 424 22.54 -24.67 -12.83
C ALA A 424 21.72 -24.18 -14.03
N TYR A 425 20.39 -24.14 -13.88
CA TYR A 425 19.48 -23.65 -14.92
C TYR A 425 19.73 -22.16 -15.26
N ASN A 426 19.84 -21.33 -14.22
CA ASN A 426 20.07 -19.90 -14.41
C ASN A 426 21.45 -19.58 -14.99
N LYS A 427 22.49 -20.35 -14.66
CA LYS A 427 23.79 -20.28 -15.35
C LYS A 427 23.67 -20.56 -16.84
N ALA A 428 22.91 -21.58 -17.21
CA ALA A 428 22.69 -21.90 -18.64
C ALA A 428 21.92 -20.78 -19.37
N LEU A 429 20.92 -20.16 -18.72
CA LEU A 429 20.21 -18.99 -19.27
C LEU A 429 21.15 -17.80 -19.48
N LEU A 430 21.98 -17.46 -18.51
CA LEU A 430 22.95 -16.38 -18.59
C LEU A 430 24.01 -16.64 -19.68
N GLN A 431 24.49 -17.87 -19.79
CA GLN A 431 25.43 -18.28 -20.83
C GLN A 431 24.82 -18.08 -22.21
N LYS A 432 23.57 -18.52 -22.40
CA LYS A 432 22.83 -18.34 -23.67
C LYS A 432 22.64 -16.87 -24.01
N ALA A 433 22.45 -16.01 -22.99
CA ALA A 433 22.31 -14.58 -23.14
C ALA A 433 23.64 -13.83 -23.26
N ASN A 434 24.78 -14.54 -23.20
CA ASN A 434 26.13 -13.97 -23.17
C ASN A 434 26.38 -12.99 -22.02
N ILE A 435 25.85 -13.32 -20.84
CA ILE A 435 25.98 -12.55 -19.59
C ILE A 435 26.92 -13.27 -18.62
N PRO A 436 27.80 -12.54 -17.86
CA PRO A 436 28.63 -13.15 -16.84
C PRO A 436 27.83 -13.91 -15.79
N GLN A 437 28.32 -15.11 -15.39
CA GLN A 437 27.63 -15.98 -14.43
C GLN A 437 28.08 -15.68 -12.97
N THR A 438 28.01 -14.42 -12.56
CA THR A 438 28.23 -14.03 -11.16
C THR A 438 27.08 -14.50 -10.29
N ASP A 439 27.29 -14.60 -8.99
CA ASP A 439 26.25 -14.99 -8.04
C ASP A 439 25.07 -14.00 -8.08
N GLU A 440 25.33 -12.68 -8.21
CA GLU A 440 24.31 -11.66 -8.35
C GLU A 440 23.48 -11.85 -9.63
N ASN A 441 24.12 -12.06 -10.78
CA ASN A 441 23.44 -12.26 -12.05
C ASN A 441 22.59 -13.55 -12.04
N ILE A 442 23.09 -14.62 -11.41
CA ILE A 442 22.34 -15.86 -11.22
C ILE A 442 21.08 -15.59 -10.39
N PHE A 443 21.22 -14.86 -9.28
CA PHE A 443 20.09 -14.53 -8.42
C PHE A 443 19.07 -13.61 -9.12
N ILE A 444 19.54 -12.62 -9.89
CA ILE A 444 18.68 -11.76 -10.72
C ILE A 444 17.93 -12.60 -11.75
N ALA A 445 18.60 -13.50 -12.46
CA ALA A 445 17.95 -14.38 -13.44
C ALA A 445 16.89 -15.28 -12.78
N ALA A 446 17.20 -15.88 -11.63
CA ALA A 446 16.28 -16.76 -10.90
C ALA A 446 15.04 -16.04 -10.36
N THR A 447 15.19 -14.82 -9.83
CA THR A 447 14.10 -14.12 -9.12
C THR A 447 13.38 -13.07 -9.98
N CYS A 448 14.02 -12.58 -11.03
CA CYS A 448 13.47 -11.57 -11.93
C CYS A 448 13.16 -12.12 -13.34
N GLY A 449 13.59 -13.34 -13.66
CA GLY A 449 13.29 -14.04 -14.91
C GLY A 449 13.70 -13.24 -16.15
N ALA A 450 12.87 -13.29 -17.19
CA ALA A 450 13.15 -12.62 -18.47
C ALA A 450 13.42 -11.11 -18.34
N LYS A 451 12.72 -10.42 -17.43
CA LYS A 451 12.95 -8.98 -17.19
C LYS A 451 14.30 -8.70 -16.54
N GLY A 452 14.75 -9.58 -15.63
CA GLY A 452 16.09 -9.48 -15.05
C GLY A 452 17.18 -9.70 -16.09
N ILE A 453 17.00 -10.67 -16.98
CA ILE A 453 17.93 -10.92 -18.10
C ILE A 453 17.97 -9.72 -19.05
N ALA A 454 16.81 -9.15 -19.41
CA ALA A 454 16.73 -7.95 -20.24
C ALA A 454 17.48 -6.76 -19.61
N PHE A 455 17.31 -6.54 -18.31
CA PHE A 455 18.08 -5.53 -17.57
C PHE A 455 19.60 -5.76 -17.70
N LEU A 456 20.06 -7.02 -17.48
CA LEU A 456 21.49 -7.36 -17.58
C LEU A 456 22.04 -7.20 -19.00
N GLN A 457 21.20 -7.22 -20.02
CA GLN A 457 21.55 -6.92 -21.42
C GLN A 457 21.51 -5.42 -21.75
N GLY A 458 21.05 -4.57 -20.82
CA GLY A 458 20.85 -3.13 -21.05
C GLY A 458 19.55 -2.80 -21.79
N ASP A 459 18.62 -3.75 -21.89
CA ASP A 459 17.30 -3.60 -22.50
C ASP A 459 16.22 -3.51 -21.41
N CYS A 460 16.24 -2.43 -20.68
CA CYS A 460 15.27 -2.15 -19.62
C CYS A 460 14.55 -0.83 -19.93
N ALA A 461 13.22 -0.84 -19.87
CA ALA A 461 12.44 0.36 -20.05
C ALA A 461 12.23 1.08 -18.71
N ASN A 462 12.40 2.41 -18.69
CA ASN A 462 12.01 3.22 -17.54
C ASN A 462 10.49 3.19 -17.36
N GLY A 463 10.05 2.69 -16.22
CA GLY A 463 8.64 2.56 -15.85
C GLY A 463 8.27 3.44 -14.65
N ILE A 464 9.13 4.38 -14.28
CA ILE A 464 8.84 5.36 -13.22
C ILE A 464 7.78 6.32 -13.74
N ARG A 465 6.84 6.67 -12.88
CA ARG A 465 5.79 7.64 -13.19
C ARG A 465 6.08 8.95 -12.48
N TYR A 466 6.30 9.99 -13.25
CA TYR A 466 6.44 11.34 -12.72
C TYR A 466 5.15 12.15 -12.90
N LYS A 467 4.88 13.07 -11.98
CA LYS A 467 3.72 13.98 -12.07
C LYS A 467 3.68 14.77 -13.37
N ALA A 468 4.86 15.14 -13.88
CA ALA A 468 4.97 15.87 -15.14
C ALA A 468 4.43 15.07 -16.33
N ASP A 469 4.74 13.77 -16.39
CA ASP A 469 4.30 12.89 -17.48
C ASP A 469 2.78 12.70 -17.43
N ILE A 470 2.22 12.47 -16.24
CA ILE A 470 0.77 12.35 -16.05
C ILE A 470 0.05 13.65 -16.40
N ALA A 471 0.63 14.79 -16.07
CA ALA A 471 0.06 16.10 -16.42
C ALA A 471 0.01 16.31 -17.93
N VAL A 472 0.99 15.80 -18.67
CA VAL A 472 1.02 15.82 -20.14
C VAL A 472 -0.06 14.90 -20.69
N GLU A 473 -0.19 13.66 -20.18
CA GLU A 473 -1.23 12.71 -20.58
C GLU A 473 -2.65 13.28 -20.36
N ILE A 474 -2.88 13.93 -19.23
CA ILE A 474 -4.17 14.56 -18.93
C ILE A 474 -4.46 15.76 -19.86
N LYS A 475 -3.46 16.58 -20.16
CA LYS A 475 -3.61 17.71 -21.07
C LYS A 475 -3.86 17.28 -22.51
N ALA A 476 -3.32 16.13 -22.94
CA ALA A 476 -3.51 15.59 -24.28
C ALA A 476 -4.96 15.11 -24.54
N LYS A 477 -5.70 14.79 -23.47
CA LYS A 477 -7.13 14.45 -23.55
C LYS A 477 -7.93 15.72 -23.37
N THR A 478 -8.68 16.13 -24.39
CA THR A 478 -9.61 17.25 -24.25
C THR A 478 -10.67 16.93 -23.19
N ARG A 479 -11.15 17.95 -22.49
CA ARG A 479 -12.24 17.80 -21.49
C ARG A 479 -13.45 17.08 -22.10
N ALA A 480 -13.76 17.33 -23.36
CA ALA A 480 -14.85 16.67 -24.09
C ALA A 480 -14.60 15.17 -24.28
N GLU A 481 -13.37 14.74 -24.58
CA GLU A 481 -13.01 13.32 -24.71
C GLU A 481 -13.07 12.59 -23.36
N VAL A 482 -12.63 13.22 -22.28
CA VAL A 482 -12.74 12.67 -20.92
C VAL A 482 -14.20 12.54 -20.52
N VAL A 483 -15.03 13.55 -20.77
CA VAL A 483 -16.47 13.53 -20.49
C VAL A 483 -17.18 12.50 -21.38
N ALA A 484 -16.86 12.41 -22.67
CA ALA A 484 -17.43 11.42 -23.58
C ALA A 484 -17.04 9.99 -23.16
N ALA A 485 -15.78 9.75 -22.81
CA ALA A 485 -15.31 8.46 -22.31
C ALA A 485 -15.98 8.09 -20.97
N TYR A 486 -16.14 9.04 -20.07
CA TYR A 486 -16.87 8.85 -18.81
C TYR A 486 -18.34 8.48 -19.07
N HIS A 487 -19.04 9.21 -19.93
CA HIS A 487 -20.44 8.92 -20.27
C HIS A 487 -20.59 7.58 -21.00
N GLU A 488 -19.68 7.23 -21.89
CA GLU A 488 -19.71 5.94 -22.57
C GLU A 488 -19.43 4.77 -21.61
N ALA A 489 -18.46 4.91 -20.72
CA ALA A 489 -18.14 3.91 -19.68
C ALA A 489 -19.32 3.69 -18.71
N HIS A 490 -20.10 4.75 -18.42
CA HIS A 490 -21.24 4.68 -17.50
C HIS A 490 -22.59 4.47 -18.18
N LYS A 491 -22.62 4.43 -19.52
CA LYS A 491 -23.84 4.25 -20.33
C LYS A 491 -24.55 2.91 -20.07
N HIS A 492 -23.77 1.90 -19.66
CA HIS A 492 -24.23 0.55 -19.34
C HIS A 492 -24.17 0.22 -17.84
N ASP A 493 -23.92 1.21 -16.97
CA ASP A 493 -23.83 0.98 -15.54
C ASP A 493 -25.22 0.84 -14.91
N ILE A 494 -25.76 -0.36 -15.00
CA ILE A 494 -27.02 -0.78 -14.37
C ILE A 494 -26.92 -0.56 -12.84
N HIS A 495 -25.74 -0.76 -12.26
CA HIS A 495 -25.50 -0.61 -10.83
C HIS A 495 -25.61 0.85 -10.37
N GLN A 496 -25.05 1.80 -11.13
CA GLN A 496 -25.15 3.23 -10.81
C GLN A 496 -26.59 3.73 -10.92
N LYS A 497 -27.35 3.25 -11.91
CA LYS A 497 -28.78 3.55 -12.02
C LYS A 497 -29.57 2.97 -10.85
N GLU A 498 -29.22 1.75 -10.41
CA GLU A 498 -29.85 1.07 -9.30
C GLU A 498 -29.52 1.75 -7.95
N VAL A 499 -28.28 2.18 -7.76
CA VAL A 499 -27.86 2.99 -6.60
C VAL A 499 -28.56 4.33 -6.57
N ASN A 500 -28.62 5.04 -7.70
CA ASN A 500 -29.32 6.33 -7.78
C ASN A 500 -30.82 6.17 -7.52
N HIS A 501 -31.45 5.13 -8.08
CA HIS A 501 -32.86 4.83 -7.82
C HIS A 501 -33.12 4.48 -6.34
N ARG A 502 -32.24 3.69 -5.71
CA ARG A 502 -32.33 3.41 -4.26
C ARG A 502 -32.10 4.64 -3.39
N LEU A 503 -31.20 5.52 -3.79
CA LEU A 503 -30.99 6.80 -3.10
C LEU A 503 -32.22 7.71 -3.21
N GLU A 504 -32.81 7.83 -4.39
CA GLU A 504 -34.06 8.58 -4.59
C GLU A 504 -35.22 7.99 -3.77
N GLU A 505 -35.32 6.66 -3.70
CA GLU A 505 -36.33 5.97 -2.89
C GLU A 505 -36.09 6.16 -1.38
N LEU A 506 -34.83 6.15 -0.93
CA LEU A 506 -34.44 6.44 0.44
C LEU A 506 -34.76 7.91 0.83
N PHE A 507 -34.40 8.84 -0.03
CA PHE A 507 -34.66 10.28 0.21
C PHE A 507 -36.14 10.60 0.18
N SER A 508 -36.95 9.93 -0.65
CA SER A 508 -38.41 10.09 -0.67
C SER A 508 -39.12 9.58 0.59
N LYS A 509 -38.50 8.67 1.33
CA LYS A 509 -39.02 8.09 2.58
C LYS A 509 -38.57 8.83 3.85
N LEU A 510 -37.63 9.80 3.71
CA LEU A 510 -37.24 10.63 4.85
C LEU A 510 -38.37 11.64 5.16
N PRO A 511 -38.76 11.78 6.42
CA PRO A 511 -39.67 12.85 6.80
C PRO A 511 -39.08 14.23 6.42
N PRO A 512 -39.90 15.20 5.99
CA PRO A 512 -39.40 16.53 5.71
C PRO A 512 -38.62 17.02 6.94
N ALA A 513 -37.42 17.55 6.71
CA ALA A 513 -36.56 18.04 7.78
C ALA A 513 -37.38 19.07 8.61
N ALA A 514 -37.51 18.80 9.90
CA ALA A 514 -38.10 19.76 10.82
C ALA A 514 -37.33 21.09 10.71
N PRO A 515 -38.01 22.25 10.66
CA PRO A 515 -37.30 23.51 10.59
C PRO A 515 -36.37 23.64 11.79
N VAL A 516 -35.08 23.71 11.52
CA VAL A 516 -34.08 23.98 12.55
C VAL A 516 -34.31 25.41 13.02
N GLN A 517 -34.84 25.59 14.22
CA GLN A 517 -34.84 26.89 14.88
C GLN A 517 -33.39 27.24 15.23
N GLY A 518 -32.72 27.99 14.34
CA GLY A 518 -31.42 28.58 14.62
C GLY A 518 -31.54 29.66 15.71
N PRO A 519 -30.47 29.90 16.49
CA PRO A 519 -30.49 30.98 17.46
C PRO A 519 -30.72 32.33 16.77
N SER A 520 -31.59 33.17 17.37
CA SER A 520 -31.93 34.50 16.85
C SER A 520 -30.68 35.38 16.77
N VAL A 521 -30.19 35.63 15.57
CA VAL A 521 -29.12 36.60 15.31
C VAL A 521 -29.74 37.95 15.04
N SER A 522 -29.69 38.82 16.03
CA SER A 522 -30.10 40.23 15.90
C SER A 522 -28.97 41.01 15.23
N LYS A 523 -29.20 41.37 14.02
CA LYS A 523 -28.67 42.39 13.10
C LYS A 523 -28.15 41.78 11.79
N VAL A 524 -29.06 41.71 10.84
CA VAL A 524 -28.71 41.55 9.43
C VAL A 524 -28.43 42.92 8.86
N ILE A 525 -27.22 43.17 8.38
CA ILE A 525 -26.93 44.32 7.51
C ILE A 525 -27.38 43.92 6.12
N SER A 526 -28.44 44.60 5.63
CA SER A 526 -28.99 44.37 4.31
C SER A 526 -28.00 44.85 3.24
N MET A 527 -27.56 43.92 2.40
CA MET A 527 -26.88 44.23 1.14
C MET A 527 -27.63 43.52 0.00
N ALA A 528 -28.53 44.22 -0.64
CA ALA A 528 -29.11 43.80 -1.92
C ALA A 528 -28.23 44.32 -3.07
N GLY A 529 -27.85 43.46 -4.01
CA GLY A 529 -27.04 43.87 -5.16
C GLY A 529 -26.76 42.71 -6.13
N ASN A 530 -26.41 43.08 -7.36
CA ASN A 530 -25.95 42.14 -8.38
C ASN A 530 -24.44 42.12 -8.40
N PHE A 531 -23.87 40.92 -8.32
CA PHE A 531 -22.41 40.70 -8.32
C PHE A 531 -22.07 39.76 -9.46
N THR A 532 -20.91 39.96 -10.06
CA THR A 532 -20.31 39.00 -11.00
C THR A 532 -19.18 38.26 -10.29
N VAL A 533 -19.33 36.95 -10.14
CA VAL A 533 -18.30 36.07 -9.56
C VAL A 533 -17.65 35.32 -10.69
N PHE A 534 -16.33 35.28 -10.73
CA PHE A 534 -15.57 34.49 -11.69
C PHE A 534 -15.15 33.17 -11.04
N VAL A 535 -15.52 32.04 -11.66
CA VAL A 535 -15.07 30.71 -11.28
C VAL A 535 -14.33 30.13 -12.49
N ASP A 536 -13.06 29.80 -12.32
CA ASP A 536 -12.17 29.31 -13.39
C ASP A 536 -12.15 30.19 -14.65
N GLY A 537 -12.20 31.50 -14.44
CA GLY A 537 -12.19 32.50 -15.52
C GLY A 537 -13.53 32.70 -16.23
N ALA A 538 -14.58 31.98 -15.85
CA ALA A 538 -15.94 32.20 -16.39
C ALA A 538 -16.77 33.10 -15.46
N PRO A 539 -17.47 34.14 -15.97
CA PRO A 539 -18.28 35.04 -15.16
C PRO A 539 -19.64 34.41 -14.82
N PHE A 540 -20.03 34.51 -13.55
CA PHE A 540 -21.37 34.15 -13.05
C PHE A 540 -22.02 35.37 -12.42
N ALA A 541 -23.22 35.68 -12.84
CA ALA A 541 -24.02 36.74 -12.21
C ALA A 541 -24.74 36.17 -10.97
N VAL A 542 -24.49 36.77 -9.81
CA VAL A 542 -25.12 36.39 -8.53
C VAL A 542 -25.91 37.57 -7.99
N THR A 543 -27.21 37.36 -7.75
CA THR A 543 -28.10 38.36 -7.17
C THR A 543 -28.44 38.00 -5.73
N PHE A 544 -28.18 38.89 -4.78
CA PHE A 544 -28.66 38.78 -3.41
C PHE A 544 -29.92 39.63 -3.21
N ALA A 545 -31.00 39.00 -2.77
CA ALA A 545 -32.22 39.66 -2.38
C ALA A 545 -32.57 39.38 -0.92
N GLU A 546 -33.14 40.37 -0.26
CA GLU A 546 -33.52 40.28 1.16
C GLU A 546 -34.77 39.41 1.32
N GLY A 547 -34.69 38.38 2.13
CA GLY A 547 -35.84 37.86 2.89
C GLY A 547 -36.72 36.78 2.25
N SER A 548 -36.27 35.91 1.32
CA SER A 548 -37.05 34.71 0.99
C SER A 548 -36.21 33.53 0.50
N ALA A 549 -36.58 32.32 0.93
CA ALA A 549 -35.98 31.09 0.46
C ALA A 549 -36.19 30.92 -1.05
N ILE A 550 -35.08 30.85 -1.81
CA ILE A 550 -35.11 30.64 -3.26
C ILE A 550 -35.39 29.16 -3.52
N ASN A 551 -36.51 28.88 -4.18
CA ASN A 551 -36.82 27.55 -4.69
C ASN A 551 -36.03 27.32 -6.01
N PRO A 552 -35.12 26.35 -6.11
CA PRO A 552 -34.21 26.21 -7.26
C PRO A 552 -34.90 25.76 -8.57
N ARG A 553 -36.20 25.67 -8.63
CA ARG A 553 -36.93 25.16 -9.80
C ARG A 553 -37.49 26.17 -10.80
N SER A 554 -37.19 27.45 -10.68
CA SER A 554 -37.73 28.44 -11.62
C SER A 554 -36.79 29.60 -11.92
N VAL A 555 -35.65 29.34 -12.56
CA VAL A 555 -34.90 30.41 -13.23
C VAL A 555 -35.03 30.20 -14.73
N ALA A 556 -35.94 30.90 -15.36
CA ALA A 556 -35.97 31.11 -16.80
C ALA A 556 -34.76 31.98 -17.17
N VAL A 557 -33.97 31.54 -18.15
CA VAL A 557 -32.86 32.32 -18.69
C VAL A 557 -33.46 33.50 -19.48
N PRO A 558 -33.18 34.77 -19.11
CA PRO A 558 -33.59 35.89 -19.92
C PRO A 558 -32.75 35.97 -21.21
N PRO A 559 -33.32 36.55 -22.31
CA PRO A 559 -32.61 36.65 -23.58
C PRO A 559 -31.43 37.62 -23.48
N VAL A 560 -30.37 37.26 -24.23
CA VAL A 560 -29.15 38.06 -24.37
C VAL A 560 -29.47 39.45 -24.87
N VAL A 561 -29.22 40.46 -24.06
CA VAL A 561 -29.22 41.88 -24.48
C VAL A 561 -27.80 42.24 -24.85
N GLU A 562 -27.60 42.83 -26.05
CA GLU A 562 -26.30 43.26 -26.56
C GLU A 562 -25.58 44.19 -25.57
N ALA A 563 -24.26 43.95 -25.44
CA ALA A 563 -23.39 44.62 -24.50
C ALA A 563 -23.21 46.10 -24.83
N VAL A 564 -23.57 46.94 -23.90
CA VAL A 564 -23.07 48.35 -23.85
C VAL A 564 -21.61 48.27 -23.35
N ALA A 565 -20.67 48.88 -24.08
CA ALA A 565 -19.25 48.86 -23.80
C ALA A 565 -18.97 49.33 -22.37
N ALA A 566 -18.29 48.44 -21.60
CA ALA A 566 -17.81 48.74 -20.26
C ALA A 566 -16.62 49.72 -20.32
N PRO A 567 -16.46 50.62 -19.34
CA PRO A 567 -15.28 51.46 -19.25
C PRO A 567 -14.02 50.62 -19.08
N GLN A 568 -12.95 50.97 -19.80
CA GLN A 568 -11.67 50.25 -19.76
C GLN A 568 -11.12 50.23 -18.32
N PRO A 569 -10.61 49.08 -17.83
CA PRO A 569 -9.98 49.00 -16.53
C PRO A 569 -8.65 49.76 -16.54
N HIS A 570 -8.43 50.62 -15.55
CA HIS A 570 -7.13 51.20 -15.29
C HIS A 570 -6.13 50.06 -15.01
N ALA A 571 -4.93 50.16 -15.63
CA ALA A 571 -3.86 49.21 -15.46
C ALA A 571 -3.37 49.21 -14.00
N GLY A 572 -3.82 48.25 -13.22
CA GLY A 572 -3.32 47.96 -11.88
C GLY A 572 -2.57 46.60 -11.88
N THR A 573 -1.56 46.50 -11.05
CA THR A 573 -0.85 45.22 -10.86
C THR A 573 -1.76 44.28 -10.05
N PRO A 574 -2.11 43.10 -10.57
CA PRO A 574 -2.90 42.14 -9.79
C PRO A 574 -2.10 41.60 -8.63
N VAL A 575 -2.69 41.57 -7.44
CA VAL A 575 -2.13 40.91 -6.25
C VAL A 575 -2.76 39.52 -6.13
N PRO A 576 -2.04 38.43 -6.44
CA PRO A 576 -2.58 37.08 -6.32
C PRO A 576 -2.67 36.66 -4.86
N ALA A 577 -3.72 35.91 -4.50
CA ALA A 577 -3.81 35.24 -3.20
C ALA A 577 -2.74 34.14 -3.11
N ALA A 578 -2.02 34.09 -2.01
CA ALA A 578 -0.95 33.10 -1.79
C ALA A 578 -1.48 31.66 -1.60
N MET A 579 -2.77 31.48 -1.30
CA MET A 579 -3.40 30.17 -1.14
C MET A 579 -4.85 30.19 -1.65
N PRO A 580 -5.38 29.06 -2.18
CA PRO A 580 -6.79 28.92 -2.48
C PRO A 580 -7.62 29.02 -1.18
N GLY A 581 -8.67 29.83 -1.17
CA GLY A 581 -9.53 29.99 0.01
C GLY A 581 -10.78 30.78 -0.29
N HIS A 582 -11.69 30.82 0.67
CA HIS A 582 -12.87 31.68 0.61
C HIS A 582 -12.54 33.06 1.16
N VAL A 583 -12.92 34.13 0.42
CA VAL A 583 -12.83 35.49 0.92
C VAL A 583 -13.88 35.68 2.01
N VAL A 584 -13.44 35.81 3.27
CA VAL A 584 -14.32 35.98 4.43
C VAL A 584 -14.64 37.47 4.68
N SER A 585 -13.68 38.35 4.37
CA SER A 585 -13.90 39.82 4.44
C SER A 585 -12.91 40.56 3.56
N ILE A 586 -13.29 41.77 3.13
CA ILE A 586 -12.40 42.70 2.44
C ILE A 586 -12.26 43.92 3.36
N ALA A 587 -11.03 44.15 3.85
CA ALA A 587 -10.75 45.22 4.82
C ALA A 587 -10.54 46.60 4.22
N VAL A 588 -10.46 46.71 2.87
CA VAL A 588 -10.15 47.94 2.15
C VAL A 588 -11.28 48.32 1.19
N LYS A 589 -11.47 49.63 0.95
CA LYS A 589 -12.46 50.15 0.03
C LYS A 589 -11.82 50.53 -1.30
N VAL A 590 -12.62 50.56 -2.36
CA VAL A 590 -12.18 51.01 -3.68
C VAL A 590 -11.67 52.45 -3.58
N GLY A 591 -10.40 52.68 -3.94
CA GLY A 591 -9.73 53.97 -3.88
C GLY A 591 -8.86 54.20 -2.65
N GLU A 592 -8.75 53.24 -1.71
CA GLU A 592 -7.79 53.30 -0.61
C GLU A 592 -6.41 52.80 -1.05
N GLU A 593 -5.36 53.51 -0.66
CA GLU A 593 -3.98 53.06 -0.81
C GLU A 593 -3.66 51.93 0.20
N VAL A 594 -3.16 50.82 -0.28
CA VAL A 594 -2.69 49.68 0.54
C VAL A 594 -1.17 49.57 0.47
N LYS A 595 -0.55 49.28 1.61
CA LYS A 595 0.89 49.03 1.72
C LYS A 595 1.19 47.52 1.72
N GLU A 596 2.37 47.17 1.27
CA GLU A 596 2.84 45.79 1.30
C GLU A 596 2.80 45.22 2.73
N GLY A 597 2.09 44.09 2.91
CA GLY A 597 1.89 43.44 4.20
C GLY A 597 0.60 43.81 4.96
N GLN A 598 -0.29 44.58 4.35
CA GLN A 598 -1.56 45.03 4.97
C GLN A 598 -2.76 44.16 4.55
#